data_a8122d5980c7783ef596a2b964190548
#
_entry.id   a8122d5980c7783ef596a2b964190548
#
_cell.length_a   1.000
_cell.length_b   1.000
_cell.length_c   1.000
_cell.angle_alpha   90.00
_cell.angle_beta   90.00
_cell.angle_gamma   90.00
#
_symmetry.space_group_name_H-M   'P 1'
#
loop_
_entity.id
_entity.type
_entity.pdbx_description
1 polymer ?
#
loop_
_entity_poly.entity_id
_entity_poly.type
_entity_poly.pdbx_seq_one_letter_code
_entity_poly.pdbx_strand_id
1 'polypeptide(L)'
;MKDNIILSAVGLEKTFEDGVQVLRGVNLDIREGERVVILGASGSGKSTLLRCLNCMEDPTGGSIYFDGDDIADMKIDINKHRENIGMVFQQFNLFNNKTVLENITLAPIKLGIKKLKQARTRSALVRLGNLFKKEKTALPQISPTRKEIIENARAKAYQLLERIGLTEKADVYPSTLSGGQKQRIAIVRALAMEPKVMLFDEPTSALDPEMVGEVLDLMRDLANEGMTMVIVTHEIGFAREVADRIIFVDEGIIAEEGTPLELFGNPKNPRLKEFLSKVL
;
A
#
# COMPACT_ATOMS: atom_id res chain seq x y z
N MET A 1 -4.42 -24.35 11.07
CA MET A 1 -4.01 -22.96 11.29
C MET A 1 -5.06 -22.11 10.57
N LYS A 2 -5.73 -21.15 11.24
CA LYS A 2 -6.63 -20.22 10.55
C LYS A 2 -5.76 -19.43 9.59
N ASP A 3 -6.06 -19.50 8.30
CA ASP A 3 -5.42 -18.65 7.30
C ASP A 3 -5.62 -17.19 7.72
N ASN A 4 -4.52 -16.50 8.04
CA ASN A 4 -4.56 -15.12 8.52
C ASN A 4 -4.71 -14.19 7.30
N ILE A 5 -5.92 -14.17 6.70
CA ILE A 5 -6.24 -13.31 5.56
C ILE A 5 -6.33 -11.87 6.09
N ILE A 6 -5.46 -11.02 5.56
CA ILE A 6 -5.41 -9.59 5.93
C ILE A 6 -6.20 -8.71 4.97
N LEU A 7 -6.25 -9.09 3.69
CA LEU A 7 -6.94 -8.35 2.64
C LEU A 7 -7.62 -9.35 1.69
N SER A 8 -8.90 -9.13 1.38
CA SER A 8 -9.69 -10.02 0.51
C SER A 8 -10.61 -9.21 -0.40
N ALA A 9 -10.73 -9.65 -1.65
CA ALA A 9 -11.74 -9.18 -2.59
C ALA A 9 -12.69 -10.34 -2.90
N VAL A 10 -13.99 -10.09 -2.85
CA VAL A 10 -15.03 -11.10 -3.08
C VAL A 10 -15.99 -10.62 -4.16
N GLY A 11 -15.99 -11.30 -5.30
CA GLY A 11 -16.84 -10.96 -6.43
C GLY A 11 -16.64 -9.53 -6.94
N LEU A 12 -15.40 -9.04 -6.90
CA LEU A 12 -15.07 -7.64 -7.16
C LEU A 12 -15.35 -7.26 -8.62
N GLU A 13 -16.18 -6.25 -8.81
CA GLU A 13 -16.52 -5.70 -10.13
C GLU A 13 -16.20 -4.22 -10.21
N LYS A 14 -15.75 -3.78 -11.38
CA LYS A 14 -15.58 -2.36 -11.69
C LYS A 14 -16.00 -2.08 -13.12
N THR A 15 -17.01 -1.22 -13.23
CA THR A 15 -17.46 -0.61 -14.50
C THR A 15 -17.26 0.90 -14.38
N PHE A 16 -16.60 1.52 -15.35
CA PHE A 16 -16.43 2.97 -15.41
C PHE A 16 -17.67 3.66 -16.01
N GLU A 17 -17.74 4.99 -15.88
CA GLU A 17 -18.88 5.78 -16.33
C GLU A 17 -19.17 5.67 -17.84
N ASP A 18 -18.15 5.37 -18.64
CA ASP A 18 -18.26 5.10 -20.09
C ASP A 18 -18.86 3.72 -20.44
N GLY A 19 -19.23 2.94 -19.42
CA GLY A 19 -19.80 1.60 -19.54
C GLY A 19 -18.76 0.48 -19.71
N VAL A 20 -17.47 0.77 -19.69
CA VAL A 20 -16.41 -0.24 -19.80
C VAL A 20 -16.27 -1.00 -18.50
N GLN A 21 -16.60 -2.30 -18.52
CA GLN A 21 -16.39 -3.19 -17.40
C GLN A 21 -14.95 -3.72 -17.40
N VAL A 22 -14.15 -3.26 -16.43
CA VAL A 22 -12.72 -3.56 -16.30
C VAL A 22 -12.45 -4.73 -15.37
N LEU A 23 -13.26 -4.91 -14.30
CA LEU A 23 -13.19 -6.07 -13.41
C LEU A 23 -14.51 -6.81 -13.42
N ARG A 24 -14.45 -8.16 -13.47
CA ARG A 24 -15.60 -9.03 -13.75
C ARG A 24 -15.72 -10.14 -12.72
N GLY A 25 -15.98 -9.77 -11.45
CA GLY A 25 -16.18 -10.74 -10.38
C GLY A 25 -14.89 -11.37 -9.85
N VAL A 26 -13.84 -10.56 -9.65
CA VAL A 26 -12.55 -11.03 -9.14
C VAL A 26 -12.66 -11.45 -7.68
N ASN A 27 -12.13 -12.65 -7.37
CA ASN A 27 -11.95 -13.16 -6.01
C ASN A 27 -10.47 -13.31 -5.73
N LEU A 28 -9.99 -12.73 -4.60
CA LEU A 28 -8.59 -12.71 -4.24
C LEU A 28 -8.44 -12.60 -2.73
N ASP A 29 -7.73 -13.55 -2.12
CA ASP A 29 -7.35 -13.50 -0.71
C ASP A 29 -5.85 -13.27 -0.60
N ILE A 30 -5.43 -12.43 0.33
CA ILE A 30 -4.02 -12.11 0.61
C ILE A 30 -3.77 -12.38 2.08
N ARG A 31 -2.78 -13.22 2.38
CA ARG A 31 -2.40 -13.58 3.75
C ARG A 31 -1.38 -12.60 4.31
N GLU A 32 -1.36 -12.45 5.62
CA GLU A 32 -0.34 -11.66 6.30
C GLU A 32 1.07 -12.23 5.99
N GLY A 33 1.99 -11.35 5.58
CA GLY A 33 3.35 -11.71 5.16
C GLY A 33 3.45 -12.27 3.74
N GLU A 34 2.32 -12.47 3.02
CA GLU A 34 2.32 -12.99 1.65
C GLU A 34 2.74 -11.91 0.64
N ARG A 35 3.54 -12.31 -0.35
CA ARG A 35 3.97 -11.48 -1.47
C ARG A 35 3.27 -11.95 -2.74
N VAL A 36 2.24 -11.23 -3.13
CA VAL A 36 1.44 -11.51 -4.32
C VAL A 36 1.89 -10.59 -5.46
N VAL A 37 2.28 -11.17 -6.59
CA VAL A 37 2.60 -10.41 -7.80
C VAL A 37 1.48 -10.57 -8.82
N ILE A 38 1.02 -9.46 -9.39
CA ILE A 38 -0.03 -9.40 -10.42
C ILE A 38 0.61 -9.12 -11.77
N LEU A 39 0.48 -10.06 -12.69
CA LEU A 39 0.94 -9.97 -14.08
C LEU A 39 -0.25 -9.88 -15.03
N GLY A 40 -0.01 -9.42 -16.24
CA GLY A 40 -1.01 -9.38 -17.31
C GLY A 40 -0.69 -8.33 -18.38
N ALA A 41 -1.38 -8.39 -19.48
CA ALA A 41 -1.24 -7.43 -20.57
C ALA A 41 -1.62 -6.00 -20.16
N SER A 42 -1.18 -4.99 -20.91
CA SER A 42 -1.64 -3.62 -20.71
C SER A 42 -3.17 -3.56 -20.91
N GLY A 43 -3.87 -2.84 -20.03
CA GLY A 43 -5.33 -2.73 -20.08
C GLY A 43 -6.09 -3.93 -19.51
N SER A 44 -5.46 -4.99 -19.00
CA SER A 44 -6.14 -6.16 -18.44
C SER A 44 -6.86 -5.92 -17.10
N GLY A 45 -6.69 -4.75 -16.47
CA GLY A 45 -7.34 -4.39 -15.20
C GLY A 45 -6.46 -4.46 -13.95
N LYS A 46 -5.14 -4.74 -14.06
CA LYS A 46 -4.20 -4.89 -12.92
C LYS A 46 -4.17 -3.69 -11.98
N SER A 47 -3.92 -2.49 -12.51
CA SER A 47 -3.89 -1.25 -11.71
C SER A 47 -5.25 -0.91 -11.13
N THR A 48 -6.33 -1.20 -11.87
CA THR A 48 -7.71 -1.03 -11.37
C THR A 48 -7.98 -1.96 -10.21
N LEU A 49 -7.61 -3.25 -10.33
CA LEU A 49 -7.70 -4.22 -9.23
C LEU A 49 -6.93 -3.72 -8.00
N LEU A 50 -5.67 -3.32 -8.17
CA LEU A 50 -4.84 -2.84 -7.08
C LEU A 50 -5.43 -1.59 -6.40
N ARG A 51 -5.98 -0.64 -7.18
CA ARG A 51 -6.61 0.57 -6.64
C ARG A 51 -7.94 0.31 -5.97
N CYS A 52 -8.70 -0.70 -6.43
CA CYS A 52 -9.89 -1.15 -5.73
C CYS A 52 -9.55 -1.74 -4.37
N LEU A 53 -8.47 -2.53 -4.22
CA LEU A 53 -8.04 -3.11 -2.94
C LEU A 53 -7.80 -2.06 -1.84
N ASN A 54 -7.59 -0.79 -2.19
CA ASN A 54 -7.48 0.35 -1.27
C ASN A 54 -8.67 1.32 -1.40
N CYS A 55 -9.73 0.92 -2.09
CA CYS A 55 -10.89 1.78 -2.43
C CYS A 55 -10.48 3.16 -2.96
N MET A 56 -9.34 3.28 -3.67
CA MET A 56 -9.01 4.48 -4.44
C MET A 56 -9.85 4.58 -5.71
N GLU A 57 -10.20 3.41 -6.24
CA GLU A 57 -11.27 3.23 -7.20
C GLU A 57 -12.40 2.49 -6.48
N ASP A 58 -13.56 3.13 -6.34
CA ASP A 58 -14.70 2.48 -5.71
C ASP A 58 -15.20 1.34 -6.60
N PRO A 59 -15.38 0.13 -6.06
CA PRO A 59 -15.95 -0.97 -6.80
C PRO A 59 -17.40 -0.69 -7.19
N THR A 60 -17.88 -1.25 -8.29
CA THR A 60 -19.29 -1.18 -8.70
C THR A 60 -20.08 -2.39 -8.24
N GLY A 61 -19.40 -3.45 -7.79
CA GLY A 61 -19.97 -4.65 -7.21
C GLY A 61 -18.94 -5.44 -6.42
N GLY A 62 -19.41 -6.36 -5.59
CA GLY A 62 -18.60 -7.15 -4.68
C GLY A 62 -18.22 -6.42 -3.40
N SER A 63 -17.33 -7.04 -2.62
CA SER A 63 -16.86 -6.54 -1.31
C SER A 63 -15.35 -6.61 -1.21
N ILE A 64 -14.76 -5.74 -0.37
CA ILE A 64 -13.34 -5.72 -0.07
C ILE A 64 -13.17 -5.74 1.45
N TYR A 65 -12.59 -6.80 1.97
CA TYR A 65 -12.35 -6.95 3.40
C TYR A 65 -10.89 -6.64 3.73
N PHE A 66 -10.67 -5.76 4.69
CA PHE A 66 -9.35 -5.49 5.26
C PHE A 66 -9.42 -5.61 6.79
N ASP A 67 -8.58 -6.49 7.35
CA ASP A 67 -8.53 -6.75 8.80
C ASP A 67 -9.92 -7.13 9.38
N GLY A 68 -10.77 -7.79 8.56
CA GLY A 68 -12.11 -8.24 8.90
C GLY A 68 -13.26 -7.26 8.61
N ASP A 69 -12.98 -6.00 8.29
CA ASP A 69 -13.97 -4.99 7.96
C ASP A 69 -14.19 -4.91 6.44
N ASP A 70 -15.45 -4.81 5.98
CA ASP A 70 -15.76 -4.53 4.57
C ASP A 70 -15.51 -3.04 4.27
N ILE A 71 -14.35 -2.74 3.72
CA ILE A 71 -13.91 -1.36 3.46
C ILE A 71 -14.59 -0.71 2.24
N ALA A 72 -15.34 -1.49 1.46
CA ALA A 72 -16.16 -0.99 0.36
C ALA A 72 -17.55 -0.50 0.86
N ASP A 73 -17.97 -0.82 2.09
CA ASP A 73 -19.19 -0.28 2.67
C ASP A 73 -19.04 1.22 2.95
N MET A 74 -19.90 2.03 2.31
CA MET A 74 -19.93 3.50 2.46
C MET A 74 -20.13 3.99 3.91
N LYS A 75 -20.55 3.12 4.83
CA LYS A 75 -20.71 3.45 6.25
C LYS A 75 -19.38 3.44 7.01
N ILE A 76 -18.33 2.85 6.44
CA ILE A 76 -17.01 2.74 7.06
C ILE A 76 -16.16 3.96 6.71
N ASP A 77 -15.45 4.50 7.72
CA ASP A 77 -14.43 5.54 7.49
C ASP A 77 -13.17 4.88 6.88
N ILE A 78 -13.16 4.80 5.54
CA ILE A 78 -12.05 4.21 4.77
C ILE A 78 -10.68 4.82 5.13
N ASN A 79 -10.63 6.08 5.58
CA ASN A 79 -9.37 6.71 5.91
C ASN A 79 -8.66 6.04 7.09
N LYS A 80 -9.41 5.40 8.01
CA LYS A 80 -8.81 4.62 9.10
C LYS A 80 -8.09 3.37 8.59
N HIS A 81 -8.65 2.72 7.58
CA HIS A 81 -8.06 1.52 6.97
C HIS A 81 -6.88 1.89 6.09
N ARG A 82 -6.96 2.99 5.33
CA ARG A 82 -5.85 3.52 4.53
C ARG A 82 -4.64 3.96 5.37
N GLU A 83 -4.81 4.22 6.67
CA GLU A 83 -3.66 4.42 7.58
C GLU A 83 -2.76 3.16 7.63
N ASN A 84 -3.31 1.96 7.40
CA ASN A 84 -2.65 0.67 7.49
C ASN A 84 -2.38 0.02 6.11
N ILE A 85 -2.75 0.68 5.01
CA ILE A 85 -2.50 0.21 3.65
C ILE A 85 -1.62 1.26 2.95
N GLY A 86 -0.34 0.94 2.79
CA GLY A 86 0.58 1.77 2.03
C GLY A 86 0.36 1.59 0.53
N MET A 87 0.45 2.67 -0.24
CA MET A 87 0.38 2.59 -1.70
C MET A 87 1.48 3.40 -2.36
N VAL A 88 2.15 2.75 -3.31
CA VAL A 88 3.21 3.31 -4.15
C VAL A 88 2.75 3.26 -5.60
N PHE A 89 2.79 4.40 -6.27
CA PHE A 89 2.28 4.58 -7.63
C PHE A 89 3.41 4.56 -8.65
N GLN A 90 3.05 4.36 -9.89
CA GLN A 90 3.92 4.53 -11.05
C GLN A 90 4.53 5.95 -11.09
N GLN A 91 3.71 6.97 -10.86
CA GLN A 91 4.18 8.33 -10.64
C GLN A 91 4.47 8.50 -9.14
N PHE A 92 5.57 9.15 -8.81
CA PHE A 92 6.07 9.27 -7.43
C PHE A 92 5.09 9.96 -6.47
N ASN A 93 4.23 10.84 -6.98
CA ASN A 93 3.20 11.58 -6.24
C ASN A 93 3.74 12.31 -4.99
N LEU A 94 4.97 12.80 -5.06
CA LEU A 94 5.55 13.64 -4.00
C LEU A 94 4.98 15.06 -4.07
N PHE A 95 4.79 15.66 -2.91
CA PHE A 95 4.39 17.07 -2.82
C PHE A 95 5.56 17.96 -3.20
N ASN A 96 5.52 18.58 -4.38
CA ASN A 96 6.61 19.40 -4.92
C ASN A 96 6.90 20.66 -4.10
N ASN A 97 5.94 21.14 -3.31
CA ASN A 97 6.06 22.29 -2.43
C ASN A 97 6.50 21.93 -1.01
N LYS A 98 6.99 20.71 -0.79
CA LYS A 98 7.49 20.19 0.48
C LYS A 98 8.85 19.56 0.30
N THR A 99 9.69 19.66 1.32
CA THR A 99 10.96 18.94 1.35
C THR A 99 10.74 17.43 1.43
N VAL A 100 11.80 16.67 1.23
CA VAL A 100 11.77 15.20 1.40
C VAL A 100 11.30 14.83 2.80
N LEU A 101 11.89 15.44 3.84
CA LEU A 101 11.52 15.18 5.23
C LEU A 101 10.05 15.52 5.49
N GLU A 102 9.57 16.64 4.96
CA GLU A 102 8.16 17.03 5.09
C GLU A 102 7.22 16.06 4.35
N ASN A 103 7.61 15.55 3.18
CA ASN A 103 6.84 14.52 2.47
C ASN A 103 6.66 13.26 3.31
N ILE A 104 7.73 12.78 3.94
CA ILE A 104 7.70 11.54 4.75
C ILE A 104 6.92 11.78 6.06
N THR A 105 7.07 12.93 6.70
CA THR A 105 6.51 13.18 8.04
C THR A 105 5.09 13.75 8.04
N LEU A 106 4.57 14.19 6.89
CA LEU A 106 3.28 14.88 6.79
C LEU A 106 2.11 14.04 7.36
N ALA A 107 1.98 12.82 6.91
CA ALA A 107 0.88 11.95 7.32
C ALA A 107 1.02 11.49 8.78
N PRO A 108 2.17 10.95 9.24
CA PRO A 108 2.37 10.59 10.65
C PRO A 108 2.09 11.74 11.61
N ILE A 109 2.56 12.97 11.32
CA ILE A 109 2.31 14.14 12.18
C ILE A 109 0.84 14.52 12.18
N LYS A 110 0.19 14.61 11.00
CA LYS A 110 -1.24 14.96 10.92
C LYS A 110 -2.11 13.99 11.70
N LEU A 111 -1.88 12.70 11.53
CA LEU A 111 -2.66 11.65 12.19
C LEU A 111 -2.38 11.59 13.68
N GLY A 112 -1.13 11.70 14.10
CA GLY A 112 -0.75 11.79 15.51
C GLY A 112 -1.43 12.97 16.21
N ILE A 113 -1.43 14.16 15.58
CA ILE A 113 -2.12 15.34 16.12
C ILE A 113 -3.64 15.15 16.14
N LYS A 114 -4.25 14.51 15.13
CA LYS A 114 -5.68 14.16 15.09
C LYS A 114 -6.04 13.24 16.27
N LYS A 115 -5.28 12.17 16.48
CA LYS A 115 -5.44 11.21 17.59
C LYS A 115 -5.28 11.91 18.95
N LEU A 116 -4.28 12.80 19.10
CA LEU A 116 -4.09 13.60 20.31
C LEU A 116 -5.29 14.51 20.61
N LYS A 117 -5.83 15.21 19.59
CA LYS A 117 -7.04 16.04 19.76
C LYS A 117 -8.24 15.21 20.22
N GLN A 118 -8.47 14.07 19.59
CA GLN A 118 -9.57 13.16 19.97
C GLN A 118 -9.42 12.65 21.42
N ALA A 119 -8.20 12.28 21.84
CA ALA A 119 -7.92 11.85 23.22
C ALA A 119 -8.20 12.98 24.22
N ARG A 120 -7.83 14.23 23.91
CA ARG A 120 -8.11 15.40 24.76
C ARG A 120 -9.61 15.66 24.89
N THR A 121 -10.35 15.62 23.78
CA THR A 121 -11.82 15.78 23.78
C THR A 121 -12.47 14.69 24.62
N ARG A 122 -12.07 13.42 24.43
CA ARG A 122 -12.59 12.29 25.23
C ARG A 122 -12.28 12.45 26.71
N SER A 123 -11.07 12.89 27.07
CA SER A 123 -10.69 13.15 28.46
C SER A 123 -11.53 14.29 29.09
N ALA A 124 -11.79 15.36 28.34
CA ALA A 124 -12.67 16.46 28.82
C ALA A 124 -14.08 15.98 29.04
N LEU A 125 -14.66 15.17 28.14
CA LEU A 125 -16.00 14.59 28.31
C LEU A 125 -16.08 13.67 29.55
N VAL A 126 -15.05 12.83 29.78
CA VAL A 126 -14.99 11.96 30.96
C VAL A 126 -14.90 12.81 32.24
N ARG A 127 -14.11 13.92 32.23
CA ARG A 127 -14.05 14.85 33.38
C ARG A 127 -15.40 15.45 33.67
N LEU A 128 -16.12 15.94 32.66
CA LEU A 128 -17.45 16.50 32.80
C LEU A 128 -18.45 15.47 33.36
N GLY A 129 -18.43 14.25 32.79
CA GLY A 129 -19.29 13.16 33.27
C GLY A 129 -19.00 12.74 34.71
N ASN A 130 -17.73 12.82 35.15
CA ASN A 130 -17.34 12.52 36.53
C ASN A 130 -17.85 13.54 37.56
N LEU A 131 -18.27 14.74 37.13
CA LEU A 131 -18.90 15.72 38.04
C LEU A 131 -20.27 15.25 38.56
N PHE A 132 -20.95 14.39 37.78
CA PHE A 132 -22.30 13.92 38.06
C PHE A 132 -22.37 12.45 38.51
N LYS A 133 -21.23 11.75 38.61
CA LYS A 133 -21.14 10.32 38.95
C LYS A 133 -20.60 10.11 40.36
N LYS A 134 -21.23 9.18 41.14
CA LYS A 134 -20.70 8.72 42.44
C LYS A 134 -19.39 7.94 42.27
N GLU A 135 -19.30 7.06 41.25
CA GLU A 135 -18.07 6.35 40.89
C GLU A 135 -17.40 7.04 39.71
N LYS A 136 -16.18 7.52 39.91
CA LYS A 136 -15.43 8.26 38.90
C LYS A 136 -14.76 7.29 37.90
N THR A 137 -15.00 7.52 36.62
CA THR A 137 -14.28 6.83 35.53
C THR A 137 -12.85 7.34 35.45
N ALA A 138 -11.88 6.45 35.29
CA ALA A 138 -10.47 6.82 35.09
C ALA A 138 -10.31 7.70 33.84
N LEU A 139 -9.47 8.73 33.98
CA LEU A 139 -9.18 9.62 32.84
C LEU A 139 -8.27 8.92 31.84
N PRO A 140 -8.55 9.02 30.53
CA PRO A 140 -7.63 8.53 29.50
C PRO A 140 -6.27 9.21 29.61
N GLN A 141 -5.19 8.43 29.51
CA GLN A 141 -3.84 8.97 29.48
C GLN A 141 -3.64 9.73 28.16
N ILE A 142 -3.23 10.99 28.24
CA ILE A 142 -2.99 11.86 27.09
C ILE A 142 -1.48 11.83 26.81
N SER A 143 -1.05 10.90 25.98
CA SER A 143 0.32 10.74 25.49
C SER A 143 0.25 10.23 24.05
N PRO A 144 1.18 10.58 23.16
CA PRO A 144 2.27 11.55 23.31
C PRO A 144 1.81 13.02 23.18
N THR A 145 2.70 13.97 23.55
CA THR A 145 2.50 15.41 23.32
C THR A 145 2.69 15.74 21.83
N ARG A 146 2.23 16.94 21.41
CA ARG A 146 2.46 17.41 20.04
C ARG A 146 3.94 17.46 19.66
N LYS A 147 4.81 17.85 20.60
CA LYS A 147 6.25 17.92 20.38
C LYS A 147 6.82 16.52 20.15
N GLU A 148 6.52 15.58 21.02
CA GLU A 148 6.93 14.17 20.88
C GLU A 148 6.41 13.51 19.59
N ILE A 149 5.17 13.82 19.15
CA ILE A 149 4.65 13.34 17.86
C ILE A 149 5.55 13.80 16.70
N ILE A 150 5.94 15.08 16.70
CA ILE A 150 6.77 15.63 15.65
C ILE A 150 8.20 15.05 15.72
N GLU A 151 8.77 14.94 16.91
CA GLU A 151 10.11 14.39 17.12
C GLU A 151 10.19 12.92 16.71
N ASN A 152 9.20 12.10 17.13
CA ASN A 152 9.12 10.68 16.74
C ASN A 152 8.95 10.50 15.23
N ALA A 153 8.09 11.29 14.60
CA ALA A 153 7.89 11.23 13.14
C ALA A 153 9.18 11.61 12.37
N ARG A 154 9.92 12.62 12.85
CA ARG A 154 11.21 13.00 12.28
C ARG A 154 12.27 11.93 12.48
N ALA A 155 12.39 11.40 13.69
CA ALA A 155 13.34 10.31 13.97
C ALA A 155 13.11 9.11 13.07
N LYS A 156 11.84 8.67 12.92
CA LYS A 156 11.47 7.60 12.00
C LYS A 156 11.81 7.93 10.55
N ALA A 157 11.53 9.16 10.11
CA ALA A 157 11.84 9.59 8.75
C ALA A 157 13.36 9.58 8.47
N TYR A 158 14.20 10.00 9.41
CA TYR A 158 15.64 9.91 9.27
C TYR A 158 16.15 8.47 9.22
N GLN A 159 15.63 7.56 10.05
CA GLN A 159 15.94 6.12 9.96
C GLN A 159 15.59 5.54 8.58
N LEU A 160 14.42 5.91 8.03
CA LEU A 160 14.01 5.46 6.71
C LEU A 160 14.87 6.08 5.59
N LEU A 161 15.28 7.34 5.72
CA LEU A 161 16.19 7.99 4.78
C LEU A 161 17.59 7.37 4.82
N GLU A 162 18.10 7.04 6.01
CA GLU A 162 19.36 6.32 6.19
C GLU A 162 19.34 4.96 5.49
N ARG A 163 18.24 4.20 5.67
CA ARG A 163 18.02 2.91 5.02
C ARG A 163 18.16 2.95 3.49
N ILE A 164 17.73 4.06 2.86
CA ILE A 164 17.80 4.24 1.40
C ILE A 164 18.99 5.09 0.96
N GLY A 165 19.92 5.43 1.86
CA GLY A 165 21.12 6.21 1.57
C GLY A 165 20.83 7.66 1.12
N LEU A 166 19.76 8.28 1.60
CA LEU A 166 19.33 9.63 1.18
C LEU A 166 19.17 10.62 2.36
N THR A 167 19.88 10.41 3.46
CA THR A 167 19.79 11.26 4.65
C THR A 167 20.14 12.71 4.35
N GLU A 168 21.16 12.97 3.51
CA GLU A 168 21.59 14.29 3.09
C GLU A 168 20.57 15.02 2.19
N LYS A 169 19.57 14.30 1.69
CA LYS A 169 18.49 14.86 0.87
C LYS A 169 17.24 15.25 1.69
N ALA A 170 17.29 15.18 3.03
CA ALA A 170 16.13 15.45 3.90
C ALA A 170 15.49 16.82 3.63
N ASP A 171 16.30 17.85 3.44
CA ASP A 171 15.85 19.25 3.34
C ASP A 171 15.71 19.75 1.89
N VAL A 172 15.95 18.90 0.87
CA VAL A 172 15.77 19.29 -0.54
C VAL A 172 14.35 19.06 -1.03
N TYR A 173 13.97 19.71 -2.12
CA TYR A 173 12.69 19.55 -2.77
C TYR A 173 12.72 18.45 -3.83
N PRO A 174 11.58 17.79 -4.13
CA PRO A 174 11.52 16.71 -5.12
C PRO A 174 12.02 17.06 -6.51
N SER A 175 11.94 18.34 -6.91
CA SER A 175 12.41 18.81 -8.23
C SER A 175 13.91 18.58 -8.49
N THR A 176 14.72 18.45 -7.43
CA THR A 176 16.17 18.27 -7.51
C THR A 176 16.61 16.81 -7.49
N LEU A 177 15.66 15.87 -7.39
CA LEU A 177 15.93 14.44 -7.24
C LEU A 177 15.81 13.70 -8.56
N SER A 178 16.60 12.62 -8.72
CA SER A 178 16.44 11.66 -9.81
C SER A 178 15.12 10.88 -9.68
N GLY A 179 14.70 10.19 -10.74
CA GLY A 179 13.51 9.32 -10.74
C GLY A 179 13.59 8.23 -9.66
N GLY A 180 14.70 7.50 -9.61
CA GLY A 180 14.92 6.44 -8.61
C GLY A 180 14.93 6.98 -7.17
N GLN A 181 15.53 8.16 -6.92
CA GLN A 181 15.48 8.80 -5.61
C GLN A 181 14.05 9.16 -5.22
N LYS A 182 13.26 9.75 -6.14
CA LYS A 182 11.84 10.07 -5.91
C LYS A 182 11.03 8.83 -5.56
N GLN A 183 11.26 7.73 -6.26
CA GLN A 183 10.53 6.49 -6.04
C GLN A 183 10.89 5.86 -4.69
N ARG A 184 12.17 5.79 -4.34
CA ARG A 184 12.58 5.31 -3.01
C ARG A 184 11.99 6.17 -1.88
N ILE A 185 11.95 7.50 -2.06
CA ILE A 185 11.29 8.40 -1.11
C ILE A 185 9.78 8.16 -1.06
N ALA A 186 9.11 7.87 -2.18
CA ALA A 186 7.69 7.52 -2.19
C ALA A 186 7.41 6.23 -1.43
N ILE A 187 8.29 5.22 -1.54
CA ILE A 187 8.21 3.97 -0.78
C ILE A 187 8.38 4.25 0.72
N VAL A 188 9.43 4.95 1.14
CA VAL A 188 9.66 5.22 2.57
C VAL A 188 8.61 6.17 3.16
N ARG A 189 8.01 7.05 2.36
CA ARG A 189 6.85 7.84 2.78
C ARG A 189 5.66 6.96 3.15
N ALA A 190 5.39 5.91 2.36
CA ALA A 190 4.34 4.93 2.69
C ALA A 190 4.72 4.12 3.94
N LEU A 191 5.97 3.66 4.05
CA LEU A 191 6.50 2.92 5.20
C LEU A 191 6.49 3.73 6.50
N ALA A 192 6.58 5.07 6.43
CA ALA A 192 6.52 5.93 7.62
C ALA A 192 5.18 5.85 8.38
N MET A 193 4.16 5.31 7.73
CA MET A 193 2.85 5.01 8.34
C MET A 193 2.78 3.65 9.04
N GLU A 194 3.83 2.83 8.94
CA GLU A 194 3.89 1.45 9.46
C GLU A 194 2.69 0.60 8.99
N PRO A 195 2.47 0.52 7.66
CA PRO A 195 1.32 -0.17 7.10
C PRO A 195 1.41 -1.69 7.32
N LYS A 196 0.25 -2.36 7.40
CA LYS A 196 0.15 -3.82 7.43
C LYS A 196 0.32 -4.44 6.05
N VAL A 197 -0.05 -3.70 4.99
CA VAL A 197 0.03 -4.12 3.58
C VAL A 197 0.59 -3.00 2.73
N MET A 198 1.49 -3.33 1.81
CA MET A 198 2.03 -2.43 0.80
C MET A 198 1.52 -2.82 -0.58
N LEU A 199 0.91 -1.87 -1.28
CA LEU A 199 0.45 -2.01 -2.66
C LEU A 199 1.41 -1.24 -3.59
N PHE A 200 1.91 -1.90 -4.65
CA PHE A 200 2.83 -1.31 -5.61
C PHE A 200 2.22 -1.35 -7.01
N ASP A 201 1.93 -0.19 -7.59
CA ASP A 201 1.38 -0.04 -8.94
C ASP A 201 2.51 0.35 -9.91
N GLU A 202 3.13 -0.65 -10.55
CA GLU A 202 4.24 -0.50 -11.50
C GLU A 202 5.34 0.47 -11.03
N PRO A 203 5.99 0.21 -9.88
CA PRO A 203 6.86 1.17 -9.21
C PRO A 203 8.15 1.54 -10.00
N THR A 204 8.48 0.80 -11.04
CA THR A 204 9.69 1.00 -11.87
C THR A 204 9.41 1.54 -13.24
N SER A 205 8.17 1.56 -13.72
CA SER A 205 7.83 1.85 -15.12
C SER A 205 8.09 3.31 -15.56
N ALA A 206 8.22 4.25 -14.61
CA ALA A 206 8.58 5.65 -14.88
C ALA A 206 10.08 5.94 -14.66
N LEU A 207 10.91 4.91 -14.55
CA LEU A 207 12.34 5.03 -14.25
C LEU A 207 13.21 4.69 -15.46
N ASP A 208 14.36 5.34 -15.51
CA ASP A 208 15.44 4.93 -16.40
C ASP A 208 16.00 3.56 -15.95
N PRO A 209 16.42 2.67 -16.89
CA PRO A 209 16.89 1.32 -16.57
C PRO A 209 17.98 1.26 -15.49
N GLU A 210 18.89 2.24 -15.46
CA GLU A 210 19.98 2.33 -14.47
C GLU A 210 19.46 2.50 -13.02
N MET A 211 18.24 3.04 -12.86
CA MET A 211 17.65 3.35 -11.54
C MET A 211 16.69 2.27 -11.03
N VAL A 212 16.31 1.31 -11.90
CA VAL A 212 15.36 0.24 -11.56
C VAL A 212 15.91 -0.64 -10.45
N GLY A 213 17.20 -1.00 -10.52
CA GLY A 213 17.86 -1.89 -9.58
C GLY A 213 17.70 -1.45 -8.12
N GLU A 214 17.99 -0.18 -7.81
CA GLU A 214 17.92 0.37 -6.44
C GLU A 214 16.51 0.33 -5.84
N VAL A 215 15.47 0.46 -6.68
CA VAL A 215 14.07 0.36 -6.23
C VAL A 215 13.68 -1.08 -5.99
N LEU A 216 14.09 -2.00 -6.87
CA LEU A 216 13.84 -3.43 -6.71
C LEU A 216 14.59 -3.99 -5.49
N ASP A 217 15.82 -3.54 -5.22
CA ASP A 217 16.60 -3.94 -4.04
C ASP A 217 15.86 -3.54 -2.75
N LEU A 218 15.37 -2.30 -2.67
CA LEU A 218 14.56 -1.87 -1.53
C LEU A 218 13.29 -2.72 -1.36
N MET A 219 12.62 -3.08 -2.46
CA MET A 219 11.44 -3.95 -2.40
C MET A 219 11.78 -5.39 -1.98
N ARG A 220 12.96 -5.93 -2.37
CA ARG A 220 13.47 -7.22 -1.88
C ARG A 220 13.71 -7.20 -0.38
N ASP A 221 14.32 -6.13 0.12
CA ASP A 221 14.54 -5.95 1.56
C ASP A 221 13.23 -6.00 2.35
N LEU A 222 12.20 -5.28 1.86
CA LEU A 222 10.87 -5.30 2.48
C LEU A 222 10.24 -6.69 2.45
N ALA A 223 10.39 -7.42 1.35
CA ALA A 223 9.92 -8.78 1.22
C ALA A 223 10.61 -9.73 2.22
N ASN A 224 11.92 -9.59 2.38
CA ASN A 224 12.72 -10.39 3.31
C ASN A 224 12.38 -10.08 4.79
N GLU A 225 11.91 -8.88 5.09
CA GLU A 225 11.41 -8.48 6.41
C GLU A 225 10.00 -9.02 6.70
N GLY A 226 9.37 -9.73 5.76
CA GLY A 226 8.03 -10.30 5.92
C GLY A 226 6.89 -9.32 5.69
N MET A 227 7.12 -8.22 4.98
CA MET A 227 6.08 -7.28 4.61
C MET A 227 5.05 -7.94 3.70
N THR A 228 3.76 -7.79 4.01
CA THR A 228 2.67 -8.18 3.10
C THR A 228 2.67 -7.25 1.90
N MET A 229 2.78 -7.79 0.70
CA MET A 229 2.93 -6.99 -0.51
C MET A 229 2.02 -7.48 -1.63
N VAL A 230 1.37 -6.53 -2.32
CA VAL A 230 0.70 -6.79 -3.60
C VAL A 230 1.35 -5.90 -4.65
N ILE A 231 1.90 -6.52 -5.69
CA ILE A 231 2.80 -5.84 -6.61
C ILE A 231 2.33 -6.04 -8.04
N VAL A 232 1.96 -4.96 -8.72
CA VAL A 232 1.82 -4.95 -10.18
C VAL A 232 3.17 -4.56 -10.77
N THR A 233 3.74 -5.41 -11.61
CA THR A 233 5.06 -5.15 -12.23
C THR A 233 5.20 -5.83 -13.58
N HIS A 234 6.12 -5.31 -14.40
CA HIS A 234 6.61 -5.94 -15.63
C HIS A 234 7.99 -6.58 -15.43
N GLU A 235 8.57 -6.48 -14.24
CA GLU A 235 9.90 -7.03 -13.91
C GLU A 235 9.79 -8.52 -13.58
N ILE A 236 9.84 -9.37 -14.63
CA ILE A 236 9.62 -10.82 -14.49
C ILE A 236 10.70 -11.49 -13.62
N GLY A 237 11.96 -11.04 -13.73
CA GLY A 237 13.05 -11.52 -12.89
C GLY A 237 12.78 -11.29 -11.40
N PHE A 238 12.33 -10.08 -11.05
CA PHE A 238 11.94 -9.72 -9.70
C PHE A 238 10.71 -10.52 -9.23
N ALA A 239 9.69 -10.65 -10.08
CA ALA A 239 8.49 -11.44 -9.76
C ALA A 239 8.82 -12.89 -9.42
N ARG A 240 9.74 -13.51 -10.19
CA ARG A 240 10.20 -14.89 -9.97
C ARG A 240 10.93 -15.07 -8.65
N GLU A 241 11.70 -14.06 -8.23
CA GLU A 241 12.53 -14.11 -7.03
C GLU A 241 11.72 -13.84 -5.75
N VAL A 242 10.81 -12.87 -5.80
CA VAL A 242 10.19 -12.31 -4.58
C VAL A 242 8.81 -12.88 -4.28
N ALA A 243 8.04 -13.29 -5.31
CA ALA A 243 6.66 -13.69 -5.12
C ALA A 243 6.52 -15.05 -4.42
N ASP A 244 5.60 -15.13 -3.46
CA ASP A 244 5.07 -16.41 -2.97
C ASP A 244 4.01 -16.96 -3.93
N ARG A 245 3.20 -16.05 -4.51
CA ARG A 245 2.14 -16.37 -5.47
C ARG A 245 2.09 -15.31 -6.56
N ILE A 246 1.83 -15.77 -7.78
CA ILE A 246 1.62 -14.93 -8.95
C ILE A 246 0.18 -15.10 -9.42
N ILE A 247 -0.42 -13.98 -9.80
CA ILE A 247 -1.76 -13.89 -10.37
C ILE A 247 -1.64 -13.33 -11.78
N PHE A 248 -2.17 -14.04 -12.76
CA PHE A 248 -2.28 -13.54 -14.12
C PHE A 248 -3.69 -13.01 -14.36
N VAL A 249 -3.78 -11.70 -14.60
CA VAL A 249 -5.04 -11.00 -14.90
C VAL A 249 -5.17 -10.81 -16.41
N ASP A 250 -6.27 -11.29 -16.96
CA ASP A 250 -6.62 -11.11 -18.36
C ASP A 250 -8.12 -10.81 -18.48
N GLU A 251 -8.48 -9.83 -19.32
CA GLU A 251 -9.87 -9.38 -19.55
C GLU A 251 -10.70 -9.16 -18.27
N GLY A 252 -10.06 -8.65 -17.21
CA GLY A 252 -10.73 -8.30 -15.95
C GLY A 252 -11.05 -9.46 -15.00
N ILE A 253 -10.48 -10.65 -15.26
CA ILE A 253 -10.56 -11.81 -14.37
C ILE A 253 -9.17 -12.32 -13.99
N ILE A 254 -9.10 -13.11 -12.92
CA ILE A 254 -7.91 -13.92 -12.63
C ILE A 254 -7.97 -15.15 -13.53
N ALA A 255 -7.15 -15.15 -14.57
CA ALA A 255 -7.14 -16.20 -15.59
C ALA A 255 -6.29 -17.41 -15.19
N GLU A 256 -5.23 -17.19 -14.39
CA GLU A 256 -4.42 -18.25 -13.78
C GLU A 256 -3.73 -17.71 -12.53
N GLU A 257 -3.56 -18.54 -11.52
CA GLU A 257 -2.75 -18.24 -10.32
C GLU A 257 -1.96 -19.46 -9.87
N GLY A 258 -0.84 -19.24 -9.20
CA GLY A 258 0.02 -20.29 -8.67
C GLY A 258 1.36 -19.73 -8.19
N THR A 259 2.27 -20.63 -7.84
CA THR A 259 3.64 -20.29 -7.50
C THR A 259 4.42 -19.80 -8.73
N PRO A 260 5.51 -19.02 -8.53
CA PRO A 260 6.39 -18.63 -9.65
C PRO A 260 6.88 -19.82 -10.49
N LEU A 261 7.19 -20.95 -9.84
CA LEU A 261 7.65 -22.16 -10.53
C LEU A 261 6.57 -22.72 -11.46
N GLU A 262 5.31 -22.71 -11.02
CA GLU A 262 4.18 -23.23 -11.82
C GLU A 262 3.90 -22.31 -13.01
N LEU A 263 3.74 -21.00 -12.77
CA LEU A 263 3.33 -20.06 -13.82
C LEU A 263 4.42 -19.81 -14.86
N PHE A 264 5.68 -19.76 -14.46
CA PHE A 264 6.79 -19.56 -15.41
C PHE A 264 7.32 -20.86 -16.00
N GLY A 265 7.19 -21.99 -15.28
CA GLY A 265 7.71 -23.29 -15.77
C GLY A 265 6.71 -24.09 -16.57
N ASN A 266 5.44 -24.05 -16.22
CA ASN A 266 4.39 -24.82 -16.88
C ASN A 266 3.03 -24.10 -16.88
N PRO A 267 2.93 -22.93 -17.52
CA PRO A 267 1.68 -22.19 -17.62
C PRO A 267 0.62 -23.01 -18.34
N LYS A 268 -0.60 -23.03 -17.79
CA LYS A 268 -1.74 -23.77 -18.36
C LYS A 268 -2.55 -22.91 -19.32
N ASN A 269 -2.78 -21.65 -18.95
CA ASN A 269 -3.59 -20.71 -19.72
C ASN A 269 -2.88 -20.31 -21.03
N PRO A 270 -3.51 -20.44 -22.21
CA PRO A 270 -2.91 -20.07 -23.50
C PRO A 270 -2.50 -18.58 -23.57
N ARG A 271 -3.28 -17.69 -22.96
CA ARG A 271 -2.97 -16.24 -22.92
C ARG A 271 -1.74 -15.95 -22.06
N LEU A 272 -1.59 -16.67 -20.94
CA LEU A 272 -0.37 -16.56 -20.13
C LEU A 272 0.87 -17.06 -20.93
N LYS A 273 0.75 -18.16 -21.65
CA LYS A 273 1.84 -18.64 -22.55
C LYS A 273 2.23 -17.59 -23.57
N GLU A 274 1.25 -17.01 -24.25
CA GLU A 274 1.49 -15.95 -25.24
C GLU A 274 2.11 -14.72 -24.58
N PHE A 275 1.64 -14.30 -23.40
CA PHE A 275 2.21 -13.18 -22.65
C PHE A 275 3.67 -13.45 -22.29
N LEU A 276 3.98 -14.59 -21.71
CA LEU A 276 5.33 -14.96 -21.31
C LEU A 276 6.30 -15.04 -22.50
N SER A 277 5.86 -15.56 -23.66
CA SER A 277 6.70 -15.63 -24.85
C SER A 277 7.12 -14.27 -25.44
N LYS A 278 6.45 -13.17 -25.00
CA LYS A 278 6.77 -11.81 -25.43
C LYS A 278 7.66 -11.06 -24.43
N VAL A 279 7.75 -11.55 -23.18
CA VAL A 279 8.44 -10.84 -22.10
C VAL A 279 9.62 -11.61 -21.50
N LEU A 280 9.76 -12.90 -21.84
CA LEU A 280 10.91 -13.77 -21.58
C LEU A 280 11.75 -13.95 -22.82
#